data_08e4e32c54838f803945a3da9f9031cf
#
_entry.id   08e4e32c54838f803945a3da9f9031cf
#
_cell.length_a   1.000
_cell.length_b   1.000
_cell.length_c   1.000
_cell.angle_alpha   90.00
_cell.angle_beta   90.00
_cell.angle_gamma   90.00
#
_symmetry.space_group_name_H-M   'P 1'
#
loop_
_entity.id
_entity.type
_entity.pdbx_description
1 polymer ?
#
loop_
_entity_poly.entity_id
_entity_poly.type
_entity_poly.pdbx_seq_one_letter_code
_entity_poly.pdbx_strand_id
1 'polypeptide(L)'
;HFNASNGNLESRIDTKRNLAENFGYDALNRLTSYGGKIVEYDNLGNIRQKGNAGELMYTNPNHPYAVTGLTPLAESPVKSHLDIVYTAAERPSIITHGIQKAVLTYNANHDRIRMQYSDNSRNLLTRYYLGDNYELDVDSTGVHERLYLGGGYYDASAVLMKKGDTSLVYFIHRDYLGSVLQIADAQGNIVEENNFDAWGCRRNPSTLKAYAIGAAPKLLLGRGYTGHEHLEMFGVINMNARLYDPVLGRFLTPDPYVQILDFTQAFNRYSYCMNSPLCYVDENGEFFFSIFLGPVGAILDGICWGAVIGAGASAVTYSVSTLISGQPWNSGNFWKSVGVGAVGGAIGGGFGAVGSLSALGTFGNSVGYNMLSGVANTAATNAIFGNDMNWSDIYSVIGGSAIGIVIPTFKGVNGGKLANSLAEIGYNSMRGTATGLTSGVVNAIAYKDPDRIWQDAVGGAISGVRDRKSTRLNSSH
;
A
#
# COMPACT_ATOMS: atom_id res chain seq x y z
N HIS A 1 -22.86 -3.81 9.69
CA HIS A 1 -23.51 -4.73 8.73
C HIS A 1 -22.99 -4.50 7.32
N PHE A 2 -22.45 -5.54 6.73
CA PHE A 2 -21.92 -5.53 5.36
C PHE A 2 -22.87 -6.28 4.43
N ASN A 3 -23.04 -5.78 3.22
CA ASN A 3 -23.75 -6.47 2.16
C ASN A 3 -22.93 -7.68 1.69
N ALA A 4 -23.51 -8.88 1.79
CA ALA A 4 -22.82 -10.12 1.46
C ALA A 4 -22.51 -10.29 -0.04
N SER A 5 -23.19 -9.55 -0.94
CA SER A 5 -23.03 -9.71 -2.38
C SER A 5 -21.96 -8.80 -2.97
N ASN A 6 -21.71 -7.62 -2.40
CA ASN A 6 -20.79 -6.64 -2.95
C ASN A 6 -19.79 -6.06 -1.91
N GLY A 7 -19.86 -6.49 -0.65
CA GLY A 7 -18.96 -6.06 0.41
C GLY A 7 -19.18 -4.64 0.92
N ASN A 8 -20.17 -3.90 0.44
CA ASN A 8 -20.43 -2.54 0.89
C ASN A 8 -20.90 -2.51 2.34
N LEU A 9 -20.38 -1.57 3.15
CA LEU A 9 -20.87 -1.33 4.49
C LEU A 9 -22.22 -0.60 4.43
N GLU A 10 -23.31 -1.26 4.78
CA GLU A 10 -24.66 -0.67 4.76
C GLU A 10 -25.00 0.09 6.04
N SER A 11 -24.48 -0.39 7.18
CA SER A 11 -24.68 0.30 8.45
C SER A 11 -23.60 -0.03 9.47
N ARG A 12 -23.36 0.89 10.40
CA ARG A 12 -22.58 0.64 11.62
C ARG A 12 -23.34 1.14 12.84
N ILE A 13 -23.23 0.43 13.95
CA ILE A 13 -23.96 0.70 15.18
C ILE A 13 -22.99 0.68 16.36
N ASP A 14 -22.98 1.78 17.13
CA ASP A 14 -22.38 1.81 18.46
C ASP A 14 -23.48 1.44 19.47
N THR A 15 -23.49 0.19 19.89
CA THR A 15 -24.51 -0.33 20.83
C THR A 15 -24.39 0.28 22.22
N LYS A 16 -23.19 0.70 22.63
CA LYS A 16 -22.93 1.32 23.94
C LYS A 16 -23.56 2.71 24.03
N ARG A 17 -23.55 3.47 22.92
CA ARG A 17 -24.09 4.85 22.87
C ARG A 17 -25.43 4.94 22.14
N ASN A 18 -25.93 3.81 21.63
CA ASN A 18 -27.14 3.78 20.80
C ASN A 18 -27.07 4.73 19.60
N LEU A 19 -25.92 4.77 18.95
CA LEU A 19 -25.70 5.57 17.75
C LEU A 19 -25.65 4.66 16.52
N ALA A 20 -26.36 5.06 15.45
CA ALA A 20 -26.41 4.31 14.21
C ALA A 20 -26.14 5.22 13.02
N GLU A 21 -25.46 4.68 12.02
CA GLU A 21 -25.24 5.30 10.72
C GLU A 21 -25.57 4.34 9.61
N ASN A 22 -26.21 4.84 8.57
CA ASN A 22 -26.50 4.12 7.34
C ASN A 22 -25.71 4.72 6.18
N PHE A 23 -25.36 3.88 5.22
CA PHE A 23 -24.58 4.21 4.05
C PHE A 23 -25.31 3.74 2.80
N GLY A 24 -25.31 4.57 1.77
CA GLY A 24 -25.91 4.26 0.47
C GLY A 24 -24.87 4.31 -0.63
N TYR A 25 -25.09 3.52 -1.69
CA TYR A 25 -24.19 3.40 -2.82
C TYR A 25 -24.94 3.42 -4.13
N ASP A 26 -24.27 3.81 -5.20
CA ASP A 26 -24.80 3.69 -6.55
C ASP A 26 -24.42 2.35 -7.22
N ALA A 27 -24.84 2.18 -8.46
CA ALA A 27 -24.56 0.97 -9.25
C ALA A 27 -23.05 0.74 -9.54
N LEU A 28 -22.20 1.77 -9.35
CA LEU A 28 -20.76 1.69 -9.48
C LEU A 28 -20.07 1.47 -8.13
N ASN A 29 -20.82 1.17 -7.06
CA ASN A 29 -20.36 1.04 -5.67
C ASN A 29 -19.72 2.32 -5.10
N ARG A 30 -20.03 3.51 -5.65
CA ARG A 30 -19.60 4.77 -5.07
C ARG A 30 -20.52 5.17 -3.93
N LEU A 31 -19.95 5.71 -2.86
CA LEU A 31 -20.70 6.14 -1.68
C LEU A 31 -21.55 7.38 -2.00
N THR A 32 -22.88 7.25 -1.97
CA THR A 32 -23.85 8.33 -2.27
C THR A 32 -24.48 8.94 -1.03
N SER A 33 -24.44 8.24 0.11
CA SER A 33 -24.90 8.79 1.39
C SER A 33 -24.18 8.20 2.58
N TYR A 34 -23.97 9.02 3.62
CA TYR A 34 -23.33 8.65 4.87
C TYR A 34 -23.81 9.50 6.03
N GLY A 35 -24.30 8.89 7.09
CA GLY A 35 -24.74 9.60 8.29
C GLY A 35 -25.75 10.74 8.02
N GLY A 36 -26.70 10.53 7.09
CA GLY A 36 -27.70 11.51 6.67
C GLY A 36 -27.20 12.59 5.71
N LYS A 37 -25.95 12.54 5.26
CA LYS A 37 -25.35 13.45 4.28
C LYS A 37 -25.33 12.81 2.90
N ILE A 38 -25.43 13.61 1.84
CA ILE A 38 -25.51 13.16 0.45
C ILE A 38 -24.17 13.46 -0.26
N VAL A 39 -23.79 12.60 -1.19
CA VAL A 39 -22.69 12.81 -2.15
C VAL A 39 -23.24 12.63 -3.55
N GLU A 40 -23.04 13.64 -4.40
CA GLU A 40 -23.43 13.60 -5.81
C GLU A 40 -22.21 13.64 -6.71
N TYR A 41 -22.28 12.91 -7.82
CA TYR A 41 -21.19 12.78 -8.78
C TYR A 41 -21.60 13.31 -10.15
N ASP A 42 -20.64 13.83 -10.90
CA ASP A 42 -20.81 14.08 -12.33
C ASP A 42 -20.53 12.80 -13.17
N ASN A 43 -20.67 12.92 -14.48
CA ASN A 43 -20.45 11.81 -15.42
C ASN A 43 -18.98 11.35 -15.49
N LEU A 44 -18.04 12.16 -15.00
CA LEU A 44 -16.61 11.84 -14.91
C LEU A 44 -16.25 11.22 -13.56
N GLY A 45 -17.21 11.04 -12.66
CA GLY A 45 -16.99 10.54 -11.30
C GLY A 45 -16.40 11.57 -10.34
N ASN A 46 -16.45 12.85 -10.67
CA ASN A 46 -16.09 13.90 -9.73
C ASN A 46 -17.21 14.10 -8.70
N ILE A 47 -16.85 14.34 -7.45
CA ILE A 47 -17.79 14.74 -6.41
C ILE A 47 -18.26 16.17 -6.72
N ARG A 48 -19.50 16.33 -7.14
CA ARG A 48 -20.14 17.65 -7.37
C ARG A 48 -20.63 18.27 -6.09
N GLN A 49 -21.27 17.47 -5.25
CA GLN A 49 -21.79 17.94 -3.96
C GLN A 49 -21.42 16.94 -2.89
N LYS A 50 -21.01 17.45 -1.74
CA LYS A 50 -20.70 16.63 -0.56
C LYS A 50 -21.25 17.30 0.68
N GLY A 51 -22.05 16.56 1.46
CA GLY A 51 -22.90 17.08 2.52
C GLY A 51 -22.20 17.72 3.73
N ASN A 52 -20.86 17.74 3.79
CA ASN A 52 -20.10 18.51 4.79
C ASN A 52 -19.14 19.54 4.15
N ALA A 53 -19.07 19.58 2.84
CA ALA A 53 -18.21 20.52 2.10
C ALA A 53 -19.05 21.62 1.43
N GLY A 54 -19.96 21.23 0.55
CA GLY A 54 -20.71 22.09 -0.34
C GLY A 54 -20.61 21.63 -1.78
N GLU A 55 -20.73 22.57 -2.72
CA GLU A 55 -20.65 22.31 -4.15
C GLU A 55 -19.22 22.51 -4.66
N LEU A 56 -18.65 21.48 -5.30
CA LEU A 56 -17.31 21.48 -5.88
C LEU A 56 -17.39 21.79 -7.38
N MET A 57 -16.51 22.64 -7.86
CA MET A 57 -16.45 23.08 -9.26
C MET A 57 -15.22 22.53 -9.97
N TYR A 58 -15.39 22.20 -11.27
CA TYR A 58 -14.37 21.61 -12.16
C TYR A 58 -14.40 22.36 -13.49
N THR A 59 -13.86 23.57 -13.53
CA THR A 59 -14.00 24.47 -14.67
C THR A 59 -12.78 24.46 -15.61
N ASN A 60 -11.69 23.76 -15.24
CA ASN A 60 -10.50 23.69 -16.07
C ASN A 60 -10.58 22.50 -17.05
N PRO A 61 -10.76 22.74 -18.37
CA PRO A 61 -10.88 21.67 -19.36
C PRO A 61 -9.61 20.83 -19.53
N ASN A 62 -8.44 21.40 -19.20
CA ASN A 62 -7.16 20.68 -19.27
C ASN A 62 -6.91 19.78 -18.05
N HIS A 63 -7.63 20.03 -16.95
CA HIS A 63 -7.58 19.27 -15.72
C HIS A 63 -9.00 18.97 -15.20
N PRO A 64 -9.80 18.16 -15.92
CA PRO A 64 -11.23 18.01 -15.68
C PRO A 64 -11.56 17.30 -14.35
N TYR A 65 -10.57 16.72 -13.70
CA TYR A 65 -10.69 16.05 -12.40
C TYR A 65 -10.19 16.88 -11.22
N ALA A 66 -9.51 18.02 -11.48
CA ALA A 66 -9.02 18.90 -10.43
C ALA A 66 -10.11 19.87 -9.95
N VAL A 67 -10.31 19.95 -8.64
CA VAL A 67 -11.23 20.95 -8.06
C VAL A 67 -10.67 22.35 -8.34
N THR A 68 -11.48 23.20 -8.95
CA THR A 68 -11.11 24.59 -9.28
C THR A 68 -11.81 25.61 -8.38
N GLY A 69 -12.83 25.20 -7.64
CA GLY A 69 -13.56 26.05 -6.73
C GLY A 69 -14.48 25.27 -5.83
N LEU A 70 -14.96 25.93 -4.79
CA LEU A 70 -15.90 25.40 -3.82
C LEU A 70 -16.87 26.49 -3.42
N THR A 71 -18.18 26.18 -3.43
CA THR A 71 -19.21 26.94 -2.73
C THR A 71 -19.49 26.23 -1.41
N PRO A 72 -18.90 26.68 -0.29
CA PRO A 72 -19.01 25.95 0.96
C PRO A 72 -20.40 26.06 1.58
N LEU A 73 -20.81 25.03 2.33
CA LEU A 73 -21.96 25.15 3.24
C LEU A 73 -21.59 26.06 4.41
N ALA A 74 -22.59 26.67 5.03
CA ALA A 74 -22.39 27.61 6.15
C ALA A 74 -21.60 27.04 7.33
N GLU A 75 -21.74 25.72 7.57
CA GLU A 75 -21.03 25.00 8.64
C GLU A 75 -19.88 24.13 8.10
N SER A 76 -19.44 24.37 6.88
CA SER A 76 -18.37 23.57 6.27
C SER A 76 -17.05 23.81 7.01
N PRO A 77 -16.35 22.74 7.44
CA PRO A 77 -15.03 22.85 8.07
C PRO A 77 -13.89 23.03 7.06
N VAL A 78 -14.18 23.42 5.82
CA VAL A 78 -13.16 23.66 4.79
C VAL A 78 -12.28 24.83 5.22
N LYS A 79 -10.98 24.61 5.21
CA LYS A 79 -10.00 25.68 5.38
C LYS A 79 -9.88 26.48 4.08
N SER A 80 -9.59 27.76 4.23
CA SER A 80 -9.19 28.60 3.11
C SER A 80 -7.97 28.01 2.38
N HIS A 81 -7.71 28.51 1.20
CA HIS A 81 -6.66 28.06 0.29
C HIS A 81 -5.35 27.67 0.98
N LEU A 82 -4.84 26.47 0.65
CA LEU A 82 -3.52 26.01 1.05
C LEU A 82 -2.54 26.25 -0.11
N ASP A 83 -1.42 26.89 0.20
CA ASP A 83 -0.31 26.99 -0.75
C ASP A 83 0.60 25.77 -0.54
N ILE A 84 0.75 24.95 -1.59
CA ILE A 84 1.53 23.71 -1.53
C ILE A 84 2.61 23.73 -2.60
N VAL A 85 3.85 23.54 -2.19
CA VAL A 85 4.99 23.32 -3.08
C VAL A 85 5.32 21.84 -3.10
N TYR A 86 5.62 21.31 -4.29
CA TYR A 86 5.94 19.92 -4.49
C TYR A 86 7.41 19.74 -4.90
N THR A 87 7.97 18.56 -4.62
CA THR A 87 9.26 18.12 -5.17
C THR A 87 9.11 17.75 -6.64
N ALA A 88 10.23 17.49 -7.32
CA ALA A 88 10.22 16.95 -8.69
C ALA A 88 9.53 15.57 -8.81
N ALA A 89 9.40 14.84 -7.69
CA ALA A 89 8.69 13.57 -7.60
C ALA A 89 7.23 13.74 -7.10
N GLU A 90 6.67 14.95 -7.25
CA GLU A 90 5.29 15.31 -6.87
C GLU A 90 4.93 15.08 -5.39
N ARG A 91 5.95 14.96 -4.50
CA ARG A 91 5.74 14.88 -3.06
C ARG A 91 5.56 16.29 -2.47
N PRO A 92 4.61 16.53 -1.55
CA PRO A 92 4.45 17.83 -0.90
C PRO A 92 5.69 18.17 -0.07
N SER A 93 6.37 19.27 -0.39
CA SER A 93 7.59 19.70 0.31
C SER A 93 7.35 20.85 1.27
N ILE A 94 6.46 21.76 0.93
CA ILE A 94 6.07 22.90 1.77
C ILE A 94 4.56 23.03 1.71
N ILE A 95 3.93 23.19 2.88
CA ILE A 95 2.50 23.50 3.00
C ILE A 95 2.40 24.78 3.81
N THR A 96 1.67 25.77 3.30
CA THR A 96 1.48 27.07 3.97
C THR A 96 0.00 27.41 4.08
N HIS A 97 -0.41 27.93 5.23
CA HIS A 97 -1.73 28.46 5.48
C HIS A 97 -1.63 29.66 6.43
N GLY A 98 -1.74 30.86 5.90
CA GLY A 98 -1.48 32.07 6.66
C GLY A 98 -0.05 32.09 7.22
N ILE A 99 0.07 32.19 8.55
CA ILE A 99 1.36 32.17 9.24
C ILE A 99 1.91 30.77 9.53
N GLN A 100 1.09 29.74 9.32
CA GLN A 100 1.43 28.35 9.59
C GLN A 100 2.15 27.74 8.40
N LYS A 101 3.23 27.00 8.68
CA LYS A 101 4.03 26.34 7.65
C LYS A 101 4.47 24.96 8.10
N ALA A 102 4.41 23.99 7.17
CA ALA A 102 5.05 22.70 7.30
C ALA A 102 6.11 22.53 6.22
N VAL A 103 7.27 22.01 6.57
CA VAL A 103 8.35 21.64 5.64
C VAL A 103 8.59 20.16 5.77
N LEU A 104 8.47 19.42 4.67
CA LEU A 104 8.66 17.99 4.60
C LEU A 104 9.94 17.68 3.81
N THR A 105 10.76 16.78 4.34
CA THR A 105 12.03 16.37 3.74
C THR A 105 11.98 14.87 3.47
N TYR A 106 12.47 14.48 2.30
CA TYR A 106 12.45 13.10 1.80
C TYR A 106 13.87 12.58 1.56
N ASN A 107 14.05 11.26 1.64
CA ASN A 107 15.28 10.58 1.22
C ASN A 107 15.29 10.32 -0.30
N ALA A 108 16.33 9.66 -0.80
CA ALA A 108 16.47 9.31 -2.21
C ALA A 108 15.39 8.33 -2.73
N ASN A 109 14.74 7.58 -1.84
CA ASN A 109 13.63 6.67 -2.17
C ASN A 109 12.27 7.36 -2.08
N HIS A 110 12.25 8.68 -1.87
CA HIS A 110 11.05 9.48 -1.64
C HIS A 110 10.26 9.13 -0.37
N ASP A 111 10.89 8.45 0.61
CA ASP A 111 10.31 8.25 1.93
C ASP A 111 10.49 9.52 2.75
N ARG A 112 9.46 9.91 3.48
CA ARG A 112 9.52 11.07 4.36
C ARG A 112 10.40 10.78 5.57
N ILE A 113 11.45 11.59 5.78
CA ILE A 113 12.41 11.44 6.88
C ILE A 113 12.27 12.51 7.94
N ARG A 114 11.72 13.68 7.58
CA ARG A 114 11.52 14.79 8.52
C ARG A 114 10.31 15.63 8.13
N MET A 115 9.62 16.12 9.15
CA MET A 115 8.61 17.17 9.03
C MET A 115 8.85 18.23 10.10
N GLN A 116 8.74 19.50 9.74
CA GLN A 116 8.91 20.63 10.64
C GLN A 116 7.70 21.56 10.55
N TYR A 117 7.01 21.76 11.66
CA TYR A 117 5.95 22.74 11.81
C TYR A 117 6.48 24.05 12.38
N SER A 118 6.03 25.15 11.83
CA SER A 118 6.34 26.49 12.32
C SER A 118 5.10 27.41 12.26
N ASP A 119 5.14 28.44 13.11
CA ASP A 119 4.19 29.51 13.17
C ASP A 119 4.97 30.83 13.28
N ASN A 120 4.80 31.76 12.35
CA ASN A 120 5.61 32.98 12.28
C ASN A 120 7.11 32.74 12.45
N SER A 121 7.64 31.73 11.80
CA SER A 121 9.07 31.31 11.90
C SER A 121 9.46 30.69 13.25
N ARG A 122 8.55 30.59 14.24
CA ARG A 122 8.79 29.83 15.46
C ARG A 122 8.58 28.34 15.17
N ASN A 123 9.60 27.53 15.40
CA ASN A 123 9.48 26.09 15.31
C ASN A 123 8.57 25.56 16.43
N LEU A 124 7.48 24.88 16.05
CA LEU A 124 6.53 24.29 17.00
C LEU A 124 6.83 22.81 17.24
N LEU A 125 7.25 22.10 16.18
CA LEU A 125 7.50 20.67 16.21
C LEU A 125 8.45 20.30 15.07
N THR A 126 9.46 19.50 15.37
CA THR A 126 10.20 18.76 14.35
C THR A 126 10.03 17.29 14.61
N ARG A 127 9.49 16.57 13.61
CA ARG A 127 9.31 15.12 13.63
C ARG A 127 10.30 14.46 12.69
N TYR A 128 10.98 13.42 13.17
CA TYR A 128 11.83 12.54 12.39
C TYR A 128 11.17 11.18 12.28
N TYR A 129 11.23 10.59 11.08
CA TYR A 129 10.73 9.26 10.77
C TYR A 129 11.92 8.35 10.51
N LEU A 130 12.12 7.36 11.36
CA LEU A 130 13.28 6.47 11.35
C LEU A 130 12.83 5.04 11.06
N GLY A 131 12.68 4.75 9.78
CA GLY A 131 12.05 3.51 9.31
C GLY A 131 10.53 3.63 9.29
N ASP A 132 9.86 2.50 9.46
CA ASP A 132 8.40 2.38 9.43
C ASP A 132 7.76 2.27 10.83
N ASN A 133 8.57 2.17 11.90
CA ASN A 133 8.09 1.88 13.24
C ASN A 133 8.68 2.79 14.35
N TYR A 134 9.47 3.81 13.99
CA TYR A 134 10.04 4.71 15.01
C TYR A 134 9.91 6.18 14.59
N GLU A 135 9.33 6.98 15.46
CA GLU A 135 9.20 8.43 15.31
C GLU A 135 9.86 9.15 16.50
N LEU A 136 10.49 10.28 16.21
CA LEU A 136 11.07 11.17 17.22
C LEU A 136 10.56 12.58 17.00
N ASP A 137 9.87 13.13 17.99
CA ASP A 137 9.38 14.50 18.02
C ASP A 137 10.26 15.36 18.90
N VAL A 138 10.59 16.54 18.40
CA VAL A 138 11.30 17.59 19.16
C VAL A 138 10.42 18.83 19.16
N ASP A 139 9.96 19.23 20.33
CA ASP A 139 9.15 20.43 20.55
C ASP A 139 9.67 21.26 21.75
N SER A 140 8.94 22.30 22.15
CA SER A 140 9.28 23.15 23.28
C SER A 140 9.28 22.42 24.63
N THR A 141 8.69 21.21 24.71
CA THR A 141 8.60 20.42 25.95
C THR A 141 9.67 19.34 26.02
N GLY A 142 10.49 19.20 24.97
CA GLY A 142 11.61 18.26 24.90
C GLY A 142 11.53 17.28 23.75
N VAL A 143 12.17 16.13 23.94
CA VAL A 143 12.22 15.02 22.99
C VAL A 143 11.21 13.94 23.39
N HIS A 144 10.40 13.52 22.42
CA HIS A 144 9.40 12.48 22.58
C HIS A 144 9.66 11.38 21.55
N GLU A 145 9.86 10.18 22.02
CA GLU A 145 10.10 9.01 21.16
C GLU A 145 8.85 8.14 21.10
N ARG A 146 8.57 7.56 19.94
CA ARG A 146 7.52 6.55 19.73
C ARG A 146 8.11 5.38 19.00
N LEU A 147 8.09 4.21 19.63
CA LEU A 147 8.43 2.93 19.02
C LEU A 147 7.16 2.09 18.87
N TYR A 148 6.72 1.86 17.66
CA TYR A 148 5.59 1.01 17.35
C TYR A 148 5.99 -0.45 17.48
N LEU A 149 5.17 -1.25 18.17
CA LEU A 149 5.48 -2.61 18.58
C LEU A 149 4.56 -3.60 17.84
N GLY A 150 5.17 -4.66 17.29
CA GLY A 150 4.45 -5.70 16.58
C GLY A 150 4.07 -5.34 15.14
N GLY A 151 4.56 -4.21 14.64
CA GLY A 151 4.29 -3.73 13.27
C GLY A 151 4.81 -2.32 13.06
N GLY A 152 4.43 -1.72 11.95
CA GLY A 152 4.73 -0.34 11.59
C GLY A 152 3.65 0.65 12.03
N TYR A 153 3.69 1.84 11.49
CA TYR A 153 2.73 2.92 11.83
C TYR A 153 1.26 2.53 11.56
N TYR A 154 1.02 1.64 10.60
CA TYR A 154 -0.32 1.32 10.10
C TYR A 154 -0.95 0.11 10.76
N ASP A 155 -0.16 -0.84 11.29
CA ASP A 155 -0.62 -2.14 11.76
C ASP A 155 -0.20 -2.46 13.20
N ALA A 156 0.75 -1.73 13.80
CA ALA A 156 1.16 -1.96 15.18
C ALA A 156 -0.03 -1.90 16.15
N SER A 157 -0.09 -2.88 17.03
CA SER A 157 -1.12 -2.99 18.07
C SER A 157 -0.76 -2.24 19.36
N ALA A 158 0.51 -1.84 19.52
CA ALA A 158 0.97 -1.08 20.67
C ALA A 158 2.07 -0.09 20.28
N VAL A 159 2.31 0.90 21.14
CA VAL A 159 3.38 1.87 21.01
C VAL A 159 4.04 2.12 22.36
N LEU A 160 5.37 2.07 22.40
CA LEU A 160 6.17 2.55 23.52
C LEU A 160 6.46 4.04 23.29
N MET A 161 5.96 4.88 24.18
CA MET A 161 6.23 6.31 24.18
C MET A 161 7.21 6.64 25.29
N LYS A 162 8.30 7.37 24.92
CA LYS A 162 9.31 7.79 25.88
C LYS A 162 9.44 9.31 25.85
N LYS A 163 9.49 9.89 27.07
CA LYS A 163 9.75 11.32 27.32
C LYS A 163 10.70 11.45 28.49
N GLY A 164 11.94 11.88 28.24
CA GLY A 164 13.00 11.87 29.22
C GLY A 164 13.24 10.46 29.76
N ASP A 165 13.16 10.28 31.09
CA ASP A 165 13.33 8.98 31.76
C ASP A 165 12.04 8.18 31.88
N THR A 166 10.90 8.74 31.48
CA THR A 166 9.59 8.07 31.56
C THR A 166 9.29 7.32 30.28
N SER A 167 8.94 6.04 30.42
CA SER A 167 8.53 5.19 29.30
C SER A 167 7.17 4.59 29.61
N LEU A 168 6.21 4.72 28.69
CA LEU A 168 4.85 4.25 28.82
C LEU A 168 4.46 3.43 27.59
N VAL A 169 3.78 2.33 27.81
CA VAL A 169 3.21 1.51 26.71
C VAL A 169 1.73 1.84 26.60
N TYR A 170 1.31 2.07 25.36
CA TYR A 170 -0.10 2.24 25.00
C TYR A 170 -0.52 1.20 23.98
N PHE A 171 -1.77 0.75 24.07
CA PHE A 171 -2.40 -0.18 23.15
C PHE A 171 -3.28 0.57 22.16
N ILE A 172 -3.17 0.22 20.88
CA ILE A 172 -3.85 0.91 19.78
C ILE A 172 -5.00 0.01 19.30
N HIS A 173 -6.22 0.52 19.39
CA HIS A 173 -7.42 -0.15 18.88
C HIS A 173 -7.86 0.53 17.58
N ARG A 174 -7.97 -0.29 16.54
CA ARG A 174 -8.29 0.18 15.18
C ARG A 174 -9.64 -0.36 14.72
N ASP A 175 -10.25 0.37 13.77
CA ASP A 175 -11.35 -0.19 12.99
C ASP A 175 -10.82 -1.08 11.86
N TYR A 176 -11.75 -1.66 11.10
CA TYR A 176 -11.42 -2.52 9.96
C TYR A 176 -10.72 -1.79 8.80
N LEU A 177 -10.76 -0.46 8.75
CA LEU A 177 -10.01 0.38 7.80
C LEU A 177 -8.59 0.72 8.32
N GLY A 178 -8.21 0.27 9.52
CA GLY A 178 -6.96 0.64 10.17
C GLY A 178 -7.00 2.00 10.89
N SER A 179 -8.15 2.68 10.96
CA SER A 179 -8.25 3.96 11.68
C SER A 179 -8.06 3.77 13.18
N VAL A 180 -7.26 4.65 13.81
CA VAL A 180 -7.01 4.62 15.26
C VAL A 180 -8.26 5.16 15.97
N LEU A 181 -9.06 4.27 16.56
CA LEU A 181 -10.29 4.64 17.26
C LEU A 181 -10.08 4.89 18.75
N GLN A 182 -9.26 4.07 19.40
CA GLN A 182 -9.00 4.22 20.82
C GLN A 182 -7.53 3.93 21.12
N ILE A 183 -6.99 4.62 22.11
CA ILE A 183 -5.70 4.33 22.70
C ILE A 183 -5.92 4.08 24.18
N ALA A 184 -5.41 2.96 24.68
CA ALA A 184 -5.50 2.56 26.09
C ALA A 184 -4.13 2.54 26.75
N ASP A 185 -4.05 2.87 28.04
CA ASP A 185 -2.85 2.70 28.84
C ASP A 185 -2.62 1.23 29.25
N ALA A 186 -1.54 0.95 29.95
CA ALA A 186 -1.19 -0.40 30.42
C ALA A 186 -2.18 -0.96 31.47
N GLN A 187 -3.03 -0.13 32.05
CA GLN A 187 -4.09 -0.50 32.98
C GLN A 187 -5.44 -0.74 32.30
N GLY A 188 -5.52 -0.51 30.97
CA GLY A 188 -6.73 -0.65 30.17
C GLY A 188 -7.65 0.58 30.20
N ASN A 189 -7.20 1.71 30.76
CA ASN A 189 -7.96 2.94 30.70
C ASN A 189 -7.83 3.57 29.32
N ILE A 190 -8.94 4.01 28.73
CA ILE A 190 -8.94 4.72 27.46
C ILE A 190 -8.42 6.15 27.70
N VAL A 191 -7.27 6.46 27.11
CA VAL A 191 -6.62 7.79 27.19
C VAL A 191 -6.95 8.68 25.99
N GLU A 192 -7.32 8.08 24.87
CA GLU A 192 -7.80 8.79 23.68
C GLU A 192 -8.92 7.99 23.01
N GLU A 193 -9.95 8.70 22.54
CA GLU A 193 -11.01 8.13 21.73
C GLU A 193 -11.28 9.02 20.53
N ASN A 194 -11.29 8.42 19.34
CA ASN A 194 -11.51 9.09 18.06
C ASN A 194 -12.72 8.51 17.32
N ASN A 195 -13.29 9.33 16.46
CA ASN A 195 -14.27 8.89 15.49
C ASN A 195 -14.11 9.66 14.18
N PHE A 196 -14.37 8.96 13.06
CA PHE A 196 -14.25 9.51 11.72
C PHE A 196 -15.54 9.25 10.95
N ASP A 197 -15.93 10.22 10.10
CA ASP A 197 -16.97 9.96 9.10
C ASP A 197 -16.42 9.04 7.99
N ALA A 198 -17.25 8.73 7.01
CA ALA A 198 -16.87 7.83 5.90
C ALA A 198 -15.65 8.33 5.09
N TRP A 199 -15.38 9.63 5.11
CA TRP A 199 -14.30 10.26 4.35
C TRP A 199 -13.11 10.68 5.22
N GLY A 200 -13.11 10.32 6.50
CA GLY A 200 -12.01 10.62 7.41
C GLY A 200 -12.08 11.96 8.14
N CYS A 201 -13.19 12.71 8.02
CA CYS A 201 -13.41 13.90 8.84
C CYS A 201 -13.54 13.49 10.30
N ARG A 202 -12.76 14.15 11.18
CA ARG A 202 -12.83 13.93 12.63
C ARG A 202 -14.14 14.45 13.20
N ARG A 203 -14.73 13.69 14.09
CA ARG A 203 -15.97 14.00 14.76
C ARG A 203 -16.00 13.50 16.20
N ASN A 204 -16.86 14.08 17.00
CA ASN A 204 -17.04 13.69 18.40
C ASN A 204 -17.59 12.26 18.49
N PRO A 205 -16.93 11.33 19.20
CA PRO A 205 -17.35 9.93 19.29
C PRO A 205 -18.73 9.73 19.91
N SER A 206 -19.17 10.66 20.79
CA SER A 206 -20.42 10.53 21.52
C SER A 206 -21.63 11.13 20.78
N THR A 207 -21.39 12.00 19.80
CA THR A 207 -22.48 12.72 19.11
C THR A 207 -22.49 12.55 17.60
N LEU A 208 -21.40 11.99 17.04
CA LEU A 208 -21.11 11.88 15.61
C LEU A 208 -21.11 13.23 14.86
N LYS A 209 -21.10 14.36 15.57
CA LYS A 209 -21.00 15.69 14.98
C LYS A 209 -19.55 16.02 14.66
N ALA A 210 -19.31 16.58 13.49
CA ALA A 210 -17.98 17.06 13.11
C ALA A 210 -17.48 18.11 14.12
N TYR A 211 -16.19 18.11 14.42
CA TYR A 211 -15.58 19.19 15.17
C TYR A 211 -15.53 20.46 14.34
N ALA A 212 -15.74 21.60 14.97
CA ALA A 212 -15.41 22.88 14.37
C ALA A 212 -13.88 22.97 14.11
N ILE A 213 -13.48 23.85 13.21
CA ILE A 213 -12.06 24.05 12.87
C ILE A 213 -11.28 24.38 14.15
N GLY A 214 -10.22 23.60 14.40
CA GLY A 214 -9.34 23.78 15.56
C GLY A 214 -9.92 23.30 16.91
N ALA A 215 -11.16 22.78 16.95
CA ALA A 215 -11.81 22.30 18.18
C ALA A 215 -11.61 20.79 18.44
N ALA A 216 -11.06 20.06 17.49
CA ALA A 216 -10.76 18.64 17.67
C ALA A 216 -9.64 18.45 18.72
N PRO A 217 -9.76 17.49 19.67
CA PRO A 217 -8.68 17.16 20.59
C PRO A 217 -7.41 16.77 19.83
N LYS A 218 -6.23 17.12 20.37
CA LYS A 218 -4.96 16.71 19.75
C LYS A 218 -4.84 15.20 19.76
N LEU A 219 -4.45 14.61 18.63
CA LEU A 219 -4.17 13.18 18.52
C LEU A 219 -2.85 12.86 19.23
N LEU A 220 -2.84 11.88 20.14
CA LEU A 220 -1.68 11.44 20.90
C LEU A 220 -0.53 10.99 19.98
N LEU A 221 -0.87 10.23 18.94
CA LEU A 221 0.10 9.74 17.96
C LEU A 221 0.21 10.66 16.74
N GLY A 222 -0.66 11.65 16.59
CA GLY A 222 -0.80 12.44 15.37
C GLY A 222 -1.36 11.65 14.20
N ARG A 223 -1.77 10.40 14.42
CA ARG A 223 -2.31 9.48 13.43
C ARG A 223 -3.76 9.13 13.74
N GLY A 224 -4.57 8.96 12.70
CA GLY A 224 -6.01 8.74 12.89
C GLY A 224 -6.62 7.89 11.79
N TYR A 225 -7.34 8.53 10.86
CA TYR A 225 -8.04 7.86 9.76
C TYR A 225 -7.09 6.98 8.94
N THR A 226 -7.45 5.71 8.79
CA THR A 226 -6.66 4.67 8.11
C THR A 226 -5.18 4.61 8.54
N GLY A 227 -4.88 4.98 9.80
CA GLY A 227 -3.52 5.02 10.36
C GLY A 227 -2.65 6.18 9.88
N HIS A 228 -3.15 7.02 8.98
CA HIS A 228 -2.39 8.12 8.40
C HIS A 228 -2.21 9.31 9.35
N GLU A 229 -1.19 10.11 9.08
CA GLU A 229 -0.86 11.28 9.85
C GLU A 229 -1.78 12.45 9.49
N HIS A 230 -2.45 12.99 10.51
CA HIS A 230 -3.29 14.18 10.38
C HIS A 230 -2.44 15.44 10.52
N LEU A 231 -2.41 16.27 9.49
CA LEU A 231 -1.82 17.60 9.50
C LEU A 231 -2.91 18.60 9.95
N GLU A 232 -3.24 18.57 11.24
CA GLU A 232 -4.42 19.27 11.79
C GLU A 232 -4.41 20.78 11.55
N MET A 233 -3.20 21.39 11.56
CA MET A 233 -3.04 22.82 11.26
C MET A 233 -3.57 23.18 9.85
N PHE A 234 -3.50 22.25 8.93
CA PHE A 234 -3.90 22.43 7.53
C PHE A 234 -5.23 21.74 7.19
N GLY A 235 -5.77 20.92 8.09
CA GLY A 235 -7.04 20.21 7.86
C GLY A 235 -6.95 19.10 6.82
N VAL A 236 -5.76 18.59 6.54
CA VAL A 236 -5.50 17.53 5.58
C VAL A 236 -4.82 16.32 6.23
N ILE A 237 -4.90 15.19 5.56
CA ILE A 237 -4.27 13.93 5.97
C ILE A 237 -3.11 13.68 5.01
N ASN A 238 -1.92 13.41 5.55
CA ASN A 238 -0.78 13.02 4.74
C ASN A 238 -0.79 11.49 4.56
N MET A 239 -1.13 11.05 3.36
CA MET A 239 -1.11 9.63 2.96
C MET A 239 0.22 9.26 2.28
N ASN A 240 1.35 9.78 2.78
CA ASN A 240 2.72 9.64 2.30
C ASN A 240 2.96 10.28 0.92
N ALA A 241 2.48 9.67 -0.16
CA ALA A 241 2.68 10.20 -1.50
C ALA A 241 1.88 11.48 -1.77
N ARG A 242 0.66 11.53 -1.30
CA ARG A 242 -0.28 12.61 -1.59
C ARG A 242 -0.92 13.16 -0.32
N LEU A 243 -1.35 14.42 -0.40
CA LEU A 243 -2.21 15.02 0.62
C LEU A 243 -3.67 14.75 0.27
N TYR A 244 -4.42 14.29 1.25
CA TYR A 244 -5.84 14.01 1.17
C TYR A 244 -6.64 15.03 1.98
N ASP A 245 -7.63 15.63 1.38
CA ASP A 245 -8.59 16.51 2.07
C ASP A 245 -9.85 15.70 2.42
N PRO A 246 -10.08 15.38 3.70
CA PRO A 246 -11.23 14.59 4.11
C PRO A 246 -12.56 15.33 3.97
N VAL A 247 -12.55 16.67 3.96
CA VAL A 247 -13.75 17.46 3.76
C VAL A 247 -14.17 17.42 2.31
N LEU A 248 -13.23 17.58 1.37
CA LEU A 248 -13.48 17.44 -0.06
C LEU A 248 -13.67 15.98 -0.49
N GLY A 249 -13.11 15.02 0.28
CA GLY A 249 -13.11 13.59 -0.05
C GLY A 249 -12.17 13.26 -1.21
N ARG A 250 -11.09 14.02 -1.40
CA ARG A 250 -10.22 13.94 -2.57
C ARG A 250 -8.75 14.16 -2.23
N PHE A 251 -7.89 13.60 -3.06
CA PHE A 251 -6.48 13.99 -3.08
C PHE A 251 -6.31 15.39 -3.69
N LEU A 252 -5.29 16.11 -3.23
CA LEU A 252 -4.97 17.46 -3.73
C LEU A 252 -4.09 17.44 -4.97
N THR A 253 -3.50 16.28 -5.30
CA THR A 253 -2.70 16.04 -6.52
C THR A 253 -3.19 14.78 -7.24
N PRO A 254 -2.97 14.68 -8.56
CA PRO A 254 -3.34 13.48 -9.30
C PRO A 254 -2.44 12.31 -8.91
N ASP A 255 -2.97 11.09 -8.95
CA ASP A 255 -2.17 9.88 -8.90
C ASP A 255 -1.19 9.86 -10.10
N PRO A 256 0.10 9.56 -9.91
CA PRO A 256 1.02 9.40 -11.03
C PRO A 256 0.63 8.24 -11.96
N TYR A 257 -0.12 7.27 -11.44
CA TYR A 257 -0.53 6.06 -12.16
C TYR A 257 -2.04 5.99 -12.38
N VAL A 258 -2.46 5.40 -13.50
CA VAL A 258 -3.83 4.91 -13.70
C VAL A 258 -3.82 3.44 -13.25
N GLN A 259 -4.44 3.15 -12.12
CA GLN A 259 -4.30 1.86 -11.44
C GLN A 259 -4.97 0.69 -12.18
N ILE A 260 -6.12 0.93 -12.84
CA ILE A 260 -6.88 -0.08 -13.58
C ILE A 260 -7.26 0.51 -14.94
N LEU A 261 -6.61 0.05 -16.01
CA LEU A 261 -6.80 0.61 -17.35
C LEU A 261 -8.18 0.34 -17.96
N ASP A 262 -8.80 -0.77 -17.59
CA ASP A 262 -10.11 -1.19 -18.10
C ASP A 262 -11.29 -0.67 -17.25
N PHE A 263 -11.03 0.15 -16.25
CA PHE A 263 -12.03 0.66 -15.34
C PHE A 263 -12.10 2.19 -15.38
N THR A 264 -13.20 2.72 -15.92
CA THR A 264 -13.35 4.16 -16.20
C THR A 264 -13.18 5.05 -14.97
N GLN A 265 -13.56 4.60 -13.77
CA GLN A 265 -13.39 5.35 -12.53
C GLN A 265 -11.91 5.56 -12.14
N ALA A 266 -11.00 4.66 -12.56
CA ALA A 266 -9.57 4.77 -12.28
C ALA A 266 -8.90 5.94 -13.03
N PHE A 267 -9.54 6.49 -14.06
CA PHE A 267 -9.06 7.69 -14.76
C PHE A 267 -9.22 8.97 -13.93
N ASN A 268 -10.09 8.96 -12.93
CA ASN A 268 -10.18 10.06 -11.98
C ASN A 268 -9.09 9.95 -10.91
N ARG A 269 -7.88 10.33 -11.27
CA ARG A 269 -6.66 10.22 -10.45
C ARG A 269 -6.65 11.05 -9.16
N TYR A 270 -7.67 11.89 -8.93
CA TYR A 270 -7.85 12.64 -7.69
C TYR A 270 -8.80 11.95 -6.71
N SER A 271 -9.56 10.94 -7.16
CA SER A 271 -10.51 10.24 -6.30
C SER A 271 -9.79 9.42 -5.23
N TYR A 272 -10.30 9.46 -4.01
CA TYR A 272 -9.88 8.55 -2.95
C TYR A 272 -10.64 7.24 -3.09
N CYS A 273 -9.90 6.12 -3.21
CA CYS A 273 -10.47 4.78 -3.23
C CYS A 273 -11.65 4.63 -4.22
N MET A 274 -11.53 5.23 -5.40
CA MET A 274 -12.60 5.23 -6.44
C MET A 274 -13.97 5.69 -5.92
N ASN A 275 -14.00 6.62 -4.98
CA ASN A 275 -15.20 7.09 -4.29
C ASN A 275 -15.92 6.03 -3.42
N SER A 276 -15.23 4.97 -3.02
CA SER A 276 -15.71 3.93 -2.10
C SER A 276 -14.83 3.80 -0.85
N PRO A 277 -14.76 4.84 0.01
CA PRO A 277 -13.81 4.97 1.12
C PRO A 277 -14.09 4.02 2.29
N LEU A 278 -15.22 3.31 2.27
CA LEU A 278 -15.58 2.31 3.28
C LEU A 278 -15.28 0.87 2.83
N CYS A 279 -14.82 0.70 1.57
CA CYS A 279 -14.47 -0.61 1.01
C CYS A 279 -12.96 -0.74 0.73
N TYR A 280 -12.29 0.39 0.53
CA TYR A 280 -10.88 0.43 0.13
C TYR A 280 -10.08 1.37 1.02
N VAL A 281 -8.79 1.10 1.14
CA VAL A 281 -7.81 1.96 1.81
C VAL A 281 -6.64 2.19 0.88
N ASP A 282 -6.07 3.38 0.90
CA ASP A 282 -4.83 3.71 0.22
C ASP A 282 -3.75 3.91 1.30
N GLU A 283 -2.86 2.92 1.48
CA GLU A 283 -1.86 2.91 2.56
C GLU A 283 -0.67 3.82 2.27
N ASN A 284 -0.34 4.03 1.01
CA ASN A 284 0.85 4.78 0.61
C ASN A 284 0.56 6.08 -0.14
N GLY A 285 -0.71 6.36 -0.42
CA GLY A 285 -1.15 7.51 -1.20
C GLY A 285 -0.94 7.38 -2.71
N GLU A 286 -0.69 6.16 -3.22
CA GLU A 286 -0.52 5.82 -4.65
C GLU A 286 -1.36 4.62 -5.07
N PHE A 287 -1.63 3.68 -4.14
CA PHE A 287 -2.38 2.46 -4.42
C PHE A 287 -3.45 2.24 -3.36
N PHE A 288 -4.67 1.96 -3.78
CA PHE A 288 -5.72 1.53 -2.87
C PHE A 288 -5.79 0.01 -2.80
N PHE A 289 -6.11 -0.51 -1.61
CA PHE A 289 -6.27 -1.93 -1.34
C PHE A 289 -7.72 -2.24 -0.94
N SER A 290 -8.21 -3.39 -1.38
CA SER A 290 -9.55 -3.86 -1.01
C SER A 290 -9.50 -4.59 0.33
N ILE A 291 -10.03 -3.96 1.38
CA ILE A 291 -10.08 -4.55 2.73
C ILE A 291 -11.18 -5.62 2.84
N PHE A 292 -12.24 -5.50 2.03
CA PHE A 292 -13.43 -6.34 2.16
C PHE A 292 -13.41 -7.65 1.41
N LEU A 293 -12.49 -7.80 0.48
CA LEU A 293 -12.34 -9.08 -0.20
C LEU A 293 -11.67 -10.12 0.71
N GLY A 294 -11.27 -9.76 1.94
CA GLY A 294 -10.63 -10.67 2.87
C GLY A 294 -9.56 -11.50 2.17
N PRO A 295 -9.70 -12.85 2.15
CA PRO A 295 -8.80 -13.71 1.39
C PRO A 295 -8.65 -13.33 -0.09
N VAL A 296 -9.72 -12.85 -0.74
CA VAL A 296 -9.71 -12.45 -2.15
C VAL A 296 -8.97 -11.12 -2.35
N GLY A 297 -9.05 -10.17 -1.40
CA GLY A 297 -8.29 -8.93 -1.42
C GLY A 297 -6.78 -9.19 -1.36
N ALA A 298 -6.34 -10.02 -0.42
CA ALA A 298 -4.95 -10.44 -0.32
C ALA A 298 -4.44 -11.15 -1.59
N ILE A 299 -5.32 -11.92 -2.26
CA ILE A 299 -5.00 -12.55 -3.56
C ILE A 299 -4.82 -11.49 -4.65
N LEU A 300 -5.71 -10.50 -4.73
CA LEU A 300 -5.61 -9.42 -5.73
C LEU A 300 -4.36 -8.56 -5.50
N ASP A 301 -4.05 -8.23 -4.26
CA ASP A 301 -2.82 -7.51 -3.90
C ASP A 301 -1.58 -8.34 -4.30
N GLY A 302 -1.58 -9.63 -4.00
CA GLY A 302 -0.54 -10.56 -4.43
C GLY A 302 -0.39 -10.60 -5.95
N ILE A 303 -1.49 -10.60 -6.70
CA ILE A 303 -1.50 -10.55 -8.17
C ILE A 303 -0.88 -9.24 -8.68
N CYS A 304 -1.31 -8.09 -8.16
CA CYS A 304 -0.84 -6.78 -8.60
C CYS A 304 0.65 -6.58 -8.31
N TRP A 305 1.08 -6.80 -7.07
CA TRP A 305 2.49 -6.69 -6.69
C TRP A 305 3.36 -7.73 -7.40
N GLY A 306 2.87 -8.94 -7.54
CA GLY A 306 3.53 -9.99 -8.30
C GLY A 306 3.77 -9.57 -9.75
N ALA A 307 2.77 -8.96 -10.42
CA ALA A 307 2.90 -8.47 -11.78
C ALA A 307 4.00 -7.41 -11.93
N VAL A 308 4.00 -6.40 -11.05
CA VAL A 308 4.99 -5.30 -11.09
C VAL A 308 6.41 -5.82 -10.87
N ILE A 309 6.60 -6.65 -9.83
CA ILE A 309 7.91 -7.24 -9.51
C ILE A 309 8.36 -8.17 -10.64
N GLY A 310 7.44 -8.97 -11.19
CA GLY A 310 7.73 -9.90 -12.28
C GLY A 310 8.15 -9.21 -13.56
N ALA A 311 7.47 -8.14 -13.95
CA ALA A 311 7.84 -7.30 -15.08
C ALA A 311 9.26 -6.73 -14.93
N GLY A 312 9.55 -6.13 -13.76
CA GLY A 312 10.86 -5.56 -13.46
C GLY A 312 11.99 -6.61 -13.49
N ALA A 313 11.77 -7.75 -12.85
CA ALA A 313 12.75 -8.84 -12.85
C ALA A 313 13.04 -9.37 -14.28
N SER A 314 12.00 -9.53 -15.11
CA SER A 314 12.16 -9.99 -16.49
C SER A 314 12.84 -8.97 -17.38
N ALA A 315 12.60 -7.66 -17.18
CA ALA A 315 13.32 -6.61 -17.87
C ALA A 315 14.84 -6.67 -17.57
N VAL A 316 15.20 -6.83 -16.30
CA VAL A 316 16.60 -6.99 -15.88
C VAL A 316 17.21 -8.27 -16.45
N THR A 317 16.49 -9.40 -16.33
CA THR A 317 16.96 -10.69 -16.83
C THR A 317 17.22 -10.65 -18.33
N TYR A 318 16.30 -10.12 -19.13
CA TYR A 318 16.48 -9.96 -20.57
C TYR A 318 17.69 -9.07 -20.90
N SER A 319 17.84 -7.94 -20.23
CA SER A 319 18.95 -7.02 -20.45
C SER A 319 20.31 -7.66 -20.13
N VAL A 320 20.42 -8.34 -19.00
CA VAL A 320 21.64 -9.02 -18.55
C VAL A 320 21.96 -10.21 -19.47
N SER A 321 20.98 -11.04 -19.80
CA SER A 321 21.20 -12.21 -20.68
C SER A 321 21.61 -11.78 -22.08
N THR A 322 21.01 -10.74 -22.64
CA THR A 322 21.37 -10.17 -23.94
C THR A 322 22.82 -9.64 -23.93
N LEU A 323 23.21 -8.98 -22.85
CA LEU A 323 24.56 -8.46 -22.67
C LEU A 323 25.60 -9.59 -22.57
N ILE A 324 25.31 -10.63 -21.78
CA ILE A 324 26.23 -11.77 -21.57
C ILE A 324 26.35 -12.64 -22.83
N SER A 325 25.23 -12.88 -23.54
CA SER A 325 25.21 -13.71 -24.76
C SER A 325 25.73 -13.01 -26.01
N GLY A 326 25.98 -11.69 -25.94
CA GLY A 326 26.40 -10.87 -27.09
C GLY A 326 25.36 -10.79 -28.21
N GLN A 327 24.11 -11.16 -27.93
CA GLN A 327 23.03 -11.10 -28.91
C GLN A 327 22.59 -9.63 -29.15
N PRO A 328 22.19 -9.27 -30.38
CA PRO A 328 21.69 -7.94 -30.65
C PRO A 328 20.41 -7.66 -29.86
N TRP A 329 20.28 -6.44 -29.32
CA TRP A 329 19.10 -6.01 -28.62
C TRP A 329 17.85 -6.03 -29.52
N ASN A 330 16.78 -6.67 -29.06
CA ASN A 330 15.49 -6.73 -29.75
C ASN A 330 14.39 -6.19 -28.84
N SER A 331 13.86 -5.02 -29.18
CA SER A 331 12.81 -4.36 -28.40
C SER A 331 11.51 -5.17 -28.31
N GLY A 332 11.15 -5.90 -29.38
CA GLY A 332 9.97 -6.78 -29.36
C GLY A 332 10.11 -7.92 -28.37
N ASN A 333 11.25 -8.58 -28.33
CA ASN A 333 11.53 -9.65 -27.37
C ASN A 333 11.69 -9.10 -25.94
N PHE A 334 12.23 -7.89 -25.77
CA PHE A 334 12.28 -7.21 -24.48
C PHE A 334 10.87 -7.04 -23.89
N TRP A 335 9.94 -6.45 -24.66
CA TRP A 335 8.58 -6.22 -24.18
C TRP A 335 7.80 -7.52 -23.98
N LYS A 336 8.03 -8.56 -24.80
CA LYS A 336 7.48 -9.90 -24.56
C LYS A 336 7.99 -10.49 -23.23
N SER A 337 9.28 -10.37 -22.94
CA SER A 337 9.85 -10.82 -21.66
C SER A 337 9.26 -10.08 -20.47
N VAL A 338 9.08 -8.77 -20.58
CA VAL A 338 8.42 -7.94 -19.54
C VAL A 338 6.98 -8.42 -19.33
N GLY A 339 6.23 -8.66 -20.42
CA GLY A 339 4.86 -9.18 -20.35
C GLY A 339 4.78 -10.57 -19.69
N VAL A 340 5.68 -11.48 -20.06
CA VAL A 340 5.79 -12.80 -19.40
C VAL A 340 6.08 -12.66 -17.92
N GLY A 341 6.99 -11.77 -17.55
CA GLY A 341 7.31 -11.52 -16.15
C GLY A 341 6.14 -10.93 -15.37
N ALA A 342 5.38 -10.02 -15.98
CA ALA A 342 4.17 -9.48 -15.38
C ALA A 342 3.12 -10.58 -15.10
N VAL A 343 2.81 -11.39 -16.12
CA VAL A 343 1.83 -12.49 -15.99
C VAL A 343 2.30 -13.54 -14.98
N GLY A 344 3.55 -13.98 -15.08
CA GLY A 344 4.10 -14.96 -14.16
C GLY A 344 4.20 -14.47 -12.72
N GLY A 345 4.53 -13.19 -12.55
CA GLY A 345 4.53 -12.53 -11.25
C GLY A 345 3.13 -12.40 -10.66
N ALA A 346 2.12 -12.03 -11.48
CA ALA A 346 0.73 -11.98 -11.07
C ALA A 346 0.22 -13.34 -10.57
N ILE A 347 0.50 -14.40 -11.36
CA ILE A 347 0.13 -15.77 -11.00
C ILE A 347 0.83 -16.20 -9.71
N GLY A 348 2.14 -15.98 -9.60
CA GLY A 348 2.93 -16.33 -8.41
C GLY A 348 2.48 -15.56 -7.16
N GLY A 349 2.18 -14.27 -7.29
CA GLY A 349 1.67 -13.43 -6.22
C GLY A 349 0.28 -13.86 -5.74
N GLY A 350 -0.64 -14.16 -6.69
CA GLY A 350 -1.98 -14.67 -6.37
C GLY A 350 -1.94 -16.01 -5.64
N PHE A 351 -1.16 -16.96 -6.13
CA PHE A 351 -1.00 -18.27 -5.47
C PHE A 351 -0.29 -18.12 -4.11
N GLY A 352 0.70 -17.24 -3.98
CA GLY A 352 1.36 -16.96 -2.71
C GLY A 352 0.38 -16.46 -1.65
N ALA A 353 -0.51 -15.56 -2.03
CA ALA A 353 -1.56 -15.06 -1.14
C ALA A 353 -2.57 -16.16 -0.75
N VAL A 354 -3.00 -17.01 -1.70
CA VAL A 354 -3.86 -18.19 -1.40
C VAL A 354 -3.16 -19.14 -0.43
N GLY A 355 -1.84 -19.37 -0.61
CA GLY A 355 -1.04 -20.22 0.26
C GLY A 355 -1.02 -19.78 1.71
N SER A 356 -0.98 -18.48 1.96
CA SER A 356 -1.01 -17.92 3.32
C SER A 356 -2.36 -18.11 4.04
N LEU A 357 -3.43 -18.33 3.30
CA LEU A 357 -4.80 -18.38 3.79
C LEU A 357 -5.34 -19.82 3.98
N SER A 358 -4.62 -20.84 3.52
CA SER A 358 -5.12 -22.21 3.54
C SER A 358 -4.69 -23.00 4.77
N ALA A 359 -5.60 -23.88 5.24
CA ALA A 359 -5.42 -24.75 6.41
C ALA A 359 -4.48 -25.97 6.18
N LEU A 360 -3.89 -26.11 4.99
CA LEU A 360 -3.09 -27.27 4.58
C LEU A 360 -1.61 -27.14 4.99
N GLY A 361 -1.21 -26.88 6.14
CA GLY A 361 0.19 -26.83 6.60
C GLY A 361 1.23 -26.24 5.64
N THR A 362 2.20 -25.53 6.16
CA THR A 362 3.18 -24.71 5.39
C THR A 362 3.94 -25.48 4.30
N PHE A 363 4.18 -26.78 4.46
CA PHE A 363 4.96 -27.59 3.53
C PHE A 363 4.15 -27.97 2.28
N GLY A 364 2.96 -28.53 2.44
CA GLY A 364 2.10 -28.95 1.32
C GLY A 364 1.65 -27.79 0.46
N ASN A 365 1.37 -26.65 1.10
CA ASN A 365 1.02 -25.42 0.40
C ASN A 365 2.18 -24.89 -0.45
N SER A 366 3.39 -24.82 0.08
CA SER A 366 4.56 -24.31 -0.63
C SER A 366 4.88 -25.17 -1.87
N VAL A 367 4.77 -26.50 -1.77
CA VAL A 367 5.03 -27.42 -2.90
C VAL A 367 3.97 -27.25 -3.99
N GLY A 368 2.70 -27.38 -3.64
CA GLY A 368 1.60 -27.33 -4.59
C GLY A 368 1.51 -25.97 -5.31
N TYR A 369 1.63 -24.88 -4.58
CA TYR A 369 1.56 -23.54 -5.17
C TYR A 369 2.75 -23.21 -6.07
N ASN A 370 3.97 -23.60 -5.70
CA ASN A 370 5.14 -23.38 -6.55
C ASN A 370 5.04 -24.19 -7.86
N MET A 371 4.53 -25.42 -7.80
CA MET A 371 4.32 -26.24 -9.00
C MET A 371 3.24 -25.64 -9.90
N LEU A 372 2.09 -25.25 -9.34
CA LEU A 372 0.98 -24.65 -10.11
C LEU A 372 1.38 -23.31 -10.72
N SER A 373 2.01 -22.46 -9.94
CA SER A 373 2.51 -21.15 -10.39
C SER A 373 3.55 -21.33 -11.52
N GLY A 374 4.44 -22.30 -11.39
CA GLY A 374 5.44 -22.61 -12.40
C GLY A 374 4.81 -23.10 -13.72
N VAL A 375 3.87 -24.03 -13.66
CA VAL A 375 3.15 -24.54 -14.84
C VAL A 375 2.37 -23.42 -15.52
N ALA A 376 1.63 -22.61 -14.76
CA ALA A 376 0.87 -21.48 -15.29
C ALA A 376 1.77 -20.41 -15.94
N ASN A 377 2.94 -20.12 -15.33
CA ASN A 377 3.93 -19.22 -15.92
C ASN A 377 4.51 -19.75 -17.23
N THR A 378 4.80 -21.04 -17.31
CA THR A 378 5.30 -21.69 -18.53
C THR A 378 4.23 -21.66 -19.64
N ALA A 379 2.98 -21.93 -19.31
CA ALA A 379 1.89 -21.83 -20.27
C ALA A 379 1.72 -20.40 -20.79
N ALA A 380 1.77 -19.39 -19.92
CA ALA A 380 1.70 -17.98 -20.32
C ALA A 380 2.88 -17.56 -21.20
N THR A 381 4.09 -18.04 -20.86
CA THR A 381 5.31 -17.80 -21.66
C THR A 381 5.14 -18.36 -23.07
N ASN A 382 4.75 -19.62 -23.20
CA ASN A 382 4.56 -20.27 -24.48
C ASN A 382 3.49 -19.56 -25.32
N ALA A 383 2.38 -19.16 -24.71
CA ALA A 383 1.33 -18.40 -25.40
C ALA A 383 1.82 -17.03 -25.91
N ILE A 384 2.60 -16.26 -25.11
CA ILE A 384 3.14 -14.94 -25.49
C ILE A 384 4.15 -15.03 -26.62
N PHE A 385 4.98 -16.10 -26.63
CA PHE A 385 5.98 -16.30 -27.67
C PHE A 385 5.45 -17.09 -28.86
N GLY A 386 4.21 -17.62 -28.80
CA GLY A 386 3.60 -18.41 -29.86
C GLY A 386 4.15 -19.83 -29.97
N ASN A 387 4.61 -20.39 -28.86
CA ASN A 387 5.12 -21.76 -28.77
C ASN A 387 4.05 -22.72 -28.27
N ASP A 388 4.10 -23.96 -28.74
CA ASP A 388 3.24 -25.02 -28.20
C ASP A 388 3.77 -25.49 -26.83
N MET A 389 2.84 -25.82 -25.93
CA MET A 389 3.21 -26.36 -24.62
C MET A 389 3.53 -27.85 -24.69
N ASN A 390 4.71 -28.25 -24.24
CA ASN A 390 5.21 -29.62 -24.23
C ASN A 390 5.22 -30.23 -22.83
N TRP A 391 5.14 -31.57 -22.76
CA TRP A 391 5.29 -32.26 -21.46
C TRP A 391 6.67 -32.04 -20.81
N SER A 392 7.72 -31.81 -21.58
CA SER A 392 9.03 -31.45 -21.07
C SER A 392 9.03 -30.14 -20.30
N ASP A 393 8.23 -29.14 -20.72
CA ASP A 393 8.07 -27.87 -20.02
C ASP A 393 7.46 -28.08 -18.64
N ILE A 394 6.46 -28.92 -18.54
CA ILE A 394 5.81 -29.29 -17.28
C ILE A 394 6.76 -30.03 -16.34
N TYR A 395 7.51 -31.01 -16.86
CA TYR A 395 8.46 -31.79 -16.05
C TYR A 395 9.62 -30.94 -15.53
N SER A 396 10.15 -30.00 -16.32
CA SER A 396 11.21 -29.10 -15.88
C SER A 396 10.77 -28.18 -14.72
N VAL A 397 9.54 -27.68 -14.79
CA VAL A 397 8.94 -26.86 -13.73
C VAL A 397 8.73 -27.65 -12.45
N ILE A 398 8.19 -28.87 -12.55
CA ILE A 398 7.96 -29.75 -11.40
C ILE A 398 9.31 -30.10 -10.75
N GLY A 399 10.31 -30.48 -11.53
CA GLY A 399 11.65 -30.81 -11.04
C GLY A 399 12.33 -29.64 -10.34
N GLY A 400 12.32 -28.46 -10.97
CA GLY A 400 12.88 -27.23 -10.38
C GLY A 400 12.17 -26.80 -9.08
N SER A 401 10.85 -26.88 -9.06
CA SER A 401 10.06 -26.56 -7.87
C SER A 401 10.33 -27.53 -6.70
N ALA A 402 10.46 -28.81 -6.97
CA ALA A 402 10.75 -29.82 -5.95
C ALA A 402 12.10 -29.60 -5.27
N ILE A 403 13.15 -29.24 -6.03
CA ILE A 403 14.48 -28.96 -5.46
C ILE A 403 14.50 -27.68 -4.65
N GLY A 404 13.82 -26.63 -5.10
CA GLY A 404 13.69 -25.37 -4.35
C GLY A 404 13.13 -25.54 -2.94
N ILE A 405 12.38 -26.63 -2.69
CA ILE A 405 11.79 -26.96 -1.39
C ILE A 405 12.76 -27.73 -0.50
N VAL A 406 13.59 -28.60 -1.07
CA VAL A 406 14.55 -29.44 -0.31
C VAL A 406 15.70 -28.61 0.25
N ILE A 407 16.02 -27.47 -0.35
CA ILE A 407 17.06 -26.57 0.16
C ILE A 407 16.50 -25.77 1.35
N PRO A 408 17.09 -25.85 2.57
CA PRO A 408 16.59 -25.18 3.75
C PRO A 408 16.45 -23.66 3.56
N THR A 409 15.58 -23.03 4.33
CA THR A 409 15.50 -21.56 4.35
C THR A 409 16.67 -20.97 5.14
N PHE A 410 17.14 -19.80 4.75
CA PHE A 410 18.20 -19.08 5.44
C PHE A 410 17.74 -18.65 6.85
N LYS A 411 18.50 -19.02 7.87
CA LYS A 411 18.18 -18.70 9.29
C LYS A 411 18.93 -17.49 9.85
N GLY A 412 19.72 -16.79 9.03
CA GLY A 412 20.54 -15.66 9.42
C GLY A 412 21.98 -16.02 9.81
N VAL A 413 22.82 -15.00 9.93
CA VAL A 413 24.20 -15.10 10.42
C VAL A 413 24.39 -14.17 11.60
N ASN A 414 25.34 -14.49 12.51
CA ASN A 414 25.72 -13.60 13.59
C ASN A 414 26.44 -12.39 13.03
N GLY A 415 25.70 -11.29 12.84
CA GLY A 415 26.20 -10.03 12.27
C GLY A 415 25.13 -8.94 12.27
N GLY A 416 25.52 -7.71 11.95
CA GLY A 416 24.57 -6.60 11.85
C GLY A 416 23.55 -6.81 10.71
N LYS A 417 22.49 -5.98 10.69
CA LYS A 417 21.40 -6.06 9.70
C LYS A 417 21.88 -6.13 8.23
N LEU A 418 22.97 -5.39 7.90
CA LEU A 418 23.53 -5.39 6.55
C LEU A 418 24.19 -6.74 6.21
N ALA A 419 24.96 -7.32 7.15
CA ALA A 419 25.63 -8.61 6.96
C ALA A 419 24.58 -9.72 6.77
N ASN A 420 23.53 -9.75 7.59
CA ASN A 420 22.40 -10.67 7.43
C ASN A 420 21.72 -10.50 6.07
N SER A 421 21.49 -9.26 5.65
CA SER A 421 20.87 -8.95 4.37
C SER A 421 21.70 -9.41 3.17
N LEU A 422 23.01 -9.21 3.20
CA LEU A 422 23.92 -9.63 2.13
C LEU A 422 24.06 -11.17 2.08
N ALA A 423 24.15 -11.80 3.26
CA ALA A 423 24.21 -13.26 3.37
C ALA A 423 22.90 -13.91 2.88
N GLU A 424 21.75 -13.33 3.18
CA GLU A 424 20.45 -13.79 2.70
C GLU A 424 20.31 -13.65 1.18
N ILE A 425 20.76 -12.53 0.59
CA ILE A 425 20.78 -12.33 -0.86
C ILE A 425 21.68 -13.39 -1.52
N GLY A 426 22.88 -13.60 -0.98
CA GLY A 426 23.81 -14.59 -1.49
C GLY A 426 23.23 -16.02 -1.41
N TYR A 427 22.62 -16.36 -0.29
CA TYR A 427 21.99 -17.67 -0.10
C TYR A 427 20.81 -17.91 -1.04
N ASN A 428 19.91 -16.94 -1.19
CA ASN A 428 18.77 -17.04 -2.08
C ASN A 428 19.19 -17.08 -3.55
N SER A 429 20.24 -16.36 -3.91
CA SER A 429 20.83 -16.46 -5.24
C SER A 429 21.39 -17.85 -5.52
N MET A 430 22.14 -18.45 -4.56
CA MET A 430 22.65 -19.82 -4.68
C MET A 430 21.52 -20.86 -4.77
N ARG A 431 20.47 -20.70 -3.97
CA ARG A 431 19.28 -21.55 -4.01
C ARG A 431 18.58 -21.46 -5.38
N GLY A 432 18.38 -20.25 -5.90
CA GLY A 432 17.82 -20.01 -7.22
C GLY A 432 18.67 -20.60 -8.34
N THR A 433 20.02 -20.48 -8.24
CA THR A 433 20.96 -21.10 -9.19
C THR A 433 20.83 -22.63 -9.20
N ALA A 434 20.76 -23.25 -8.02
CA ALA A 434 20.58 -24.70 -7.93
C ALA A 434 19.25 -25.17 -8.55
N THR A 435 18.19 -24.42 -8.33
CA THR A 435 16.88 -24.68 -8.94
C THR A 435 16.92 -24.53 -10.46
N GLY A 436 17.56 -23.45 -10.94
CA GLY A 436 17.73 -23.17 -12.36
C GLY A 436 18.62 -24.22 -13.07
N LEU A 437 19.73 -24.65 -12.43
CA LEU A 437 20.57 -25.71 -12.97
C LEU A 437 19.79 -27.01 -13.17
N THR A 438 18.93 -27.39 -12.23
CA THR A 438 18.12 -28.60 -12.36
C THR A 438 17.11 -28.50 -13.48
N SER A 439 16.39 -27.37 -13.56
CA SER A 439 15.49 -27.11 -14.67
C SER A 439 16.23 -27.08 -16.00
N GLY A 440 17.42 -26.47 -16.03
CA GLY A 440 18.29 -26.42 -17.21
C GLY A 440 18.77 -27.78 -17.67
N VAL A 441 19.14 -28.69 -16.75
CA VAL A 441 19.51 -30.06 -17.09
C VAL A 441 18.32 -30.82 -17.70
N VAL A 442 17.13 -30.72 -17.09
CA VAL A 442 15.93 -31.36 -17.64
C VAL A 442 15.59 -30.80 -19.01
N ASN A 443 15.66 -29.48 -19.21
CA ASN A 443 15.44 -28.84 -20.50
C ASN A 443 16.49 -29.20 -21.54
N ALA A 444 17.77 -29.23 -21.17
CA ALA A 444 18.85 -29.62 -22.06
C ALA A 444 18.68 -31.06 -22.57
N ILE A 445 18.25 -31.99 -21.71
CA ILE A 445 17.92 -33.36 -22.10
C ILE A 445 16.69 -33.39 -23.02
N ALA A 446 15.63 -32.68 -22.63
CA ALA A 446 14.39 -32.71 -23.38
C ALA A 446 14.48 -32.07 -24.77
N TYR A 447 15.21 -30.96 -24.87
CA TYR A 447 15.34 -30.20 -26.13
C TYR A 447 16.65 -30.45 -26.86
N LYS A 448 17.57 -31.28 -26.29
CA LYS A 448 18.93 -31.56 -26.81
C LYS A 448 19.74 -30.26 -27.02
N ASP A 449 19.57 -29.29 -26.12
CA ASP A 449 20.22 -27.99 -26.16
C ASP A 449 20.99 -27.73 -24.85
N PRO A 450 22.31 -27.97 -24.80
CA PRO A 450 23.15 -27.84 -23.61
C PRO A 450 23.21 -26.40 -23.08
N ASP A 451 23.02 -25.39 -23.92
CA ASP A 451 23.15 -23.99 -23.52
C ASP A 451 22.01 -23.55 -22.57
N ARG A 452 20.91 -24.29 -22.56
CA ARG A 452 19.79 -24.05 -21.62
C ARG A 452 20.17 -24.23 -20.15
N ILE A 453 21.18 -25.06 -19.85
CA ILE A 453 21.63 -25.27 -18.47
C ILE A 453 22.11 -23.96 -17.85
N TRP A 454 22.90 -23.19 -18.56
CA TRP A 454 23.43 -21.94 -18.06
C TRP A 454 22.40 -20.81 -18.09
N GLN A 455 21.54 -20.77 -19.10
CA GLN A 455 20.46 -19.78 -19.19
C GLN A 455 19.50 -19.91 -18.01
N ASP A 456 19.07 -21.14 -17.69
CA ASP A 456 18.17 -21.41 -16.57
C ASP A 456 18.86 -21.20 -15.21
N ALA A 457 20.16 -21.51 -15.10
CA ALA A 457 20.94 -21.24 -13.89
C ALA A 457 21.05 -19.75 -13.58
N VAL A 458 21.34 -18.93 -14.59
CA VAL A 458 21.41 -17.46 -14.44
C VAL A 458 20.03 -16.90 -14.12
N GLY A 459 18.98 -17.35 -14.79
CA GLY A 459 17.60 -16.97 -14.49
C GLY A 459 17.21 -17.34 -13.05
N GLY A 460 17.60 -18.53 -12.58
CA GLY A 460 17.38 -18.98 -11.21
C GLY A 460 18.15 -18.14 -10.18
N ALA A 461 19.40 -17.77 -10.44
CA ALA A 461 20.19 -16.91 -9.56
C ALA A 461 19.53 -15.54 -9.37
N ILE A 462 19.05 -14.94 -10.45
CA ILE A 462 18.38 -13.64 -10.43
C ILE A 462 17.01 -13.73 -9.71
N SER A 463 16.25 -14.80 -9.95
CA SER A 463 14.97 -15.02 -9.27
C SER A 463 15.13 -15.28 -7.78
N GLY A 464 16.23 -15.93 -7.35
CA GLY A 464 16.57 -16.14 -5.94
C GLY A 464 16.81 -14.83 -5.17
N VAL A 465 17.36 -13.81 -5.82
CA VAL A 465 17.48 -12.44 -5.23
C VAL A 465 16.09 -11.81 -5.00
N ARG A 466 15.11 -12.17 -5.83
CA ARG A 466 13.74 -11.66 -5.78
C ARG A 466 12.94 -12.16 -4.57
N ASP A 467 13.16 -13.40 -4.10
CA ASP A 467 12.39 -14.03 -3.01
C ASP A 467 12.44 -13.26 -1.68
N ARG A 468 13.36 -12.31 -1.54
CA ARG A 468 13.52 -11.49 -0.33
C ARG A 468 12.32 -10.60 -0.02
N LYS A 469 11.61 -10.07 -1.03
CA LYS A 469 10.44 -9.18 -0.79
C LYS A 469 9.18 -9.96 -0.44
N SER A 470 8.99 -11.13 -1.06
CA SER A 470 7.84 -12.01 -0.77
C SER A 470 7.94 -12.64 0.63
N THR A 471 9.16 -12.95 1.11
CA THR A 471 9.37 -13.53 2.44
C THR A 471 9.17 -12.51 3.57
N ARG A 472 9.41 -11.22 3.32
CA ARG A 472 9.12 -10.16 4.31
C ARG A 472 7.61 -9.84 4.43
N LEU A 473 6.85 -10.03 3.36
CA LEU A 473 5.38 -9.91 3.40
C LEU A 473 4.72 -11.09 4.14
N ASN A 474 5.39 -12.25 4.18
CA ASN A 474 4.88 -13.46 4.86
C ASN A 474 5.43 -13.67 6.29
N SER A 475 6.38 -12.86 6.77
CA SER A 475 6.96 -12.98 8.11
C SER A 475 6.42 -11.96 9.12
N SER A 476 5.40 -11.18 8.74
CA SER A 476 4.68 -10.26 9.62
C SER A 476 3.30 -10.79 10.00
N HIS A 477 3.28 -12.05 10.46
CA HIS A 477 2.12 -12.62 11.17
C HIS A 477 2.55 -13.15 12.51
#